data_b3beb4dfaf8460aa8a78bb567c23a156
#
_entry.id   b3beb4dfaf8460aa8a78bb567c23a156
#
_cell.length_a   1.000
_cell.length_b   1.000
_cell.length_c   1.000
_cell.angle_alpha   90.00
_cell.angle_beta   90.00
_cell.angle_gamma   90.00
#
_symmetry.space_group_name_H-M   'P 1'
#
loop_
_entity.id
_entity.type
_entity.pdbx_description
1 polymer ?
#
loop_
_entity_poly.entity_id
_entity_poly.type
_entity_poly.pdbx_seq_one_letter_code
_entity_poly.pdbx_strand_id
1 'polypeptide(L)'
;MECFKSIIRIHTETGNIWTHLLGVMAFVGLAAFFMAQPTAKIQLEEKLVFMCFFAGAIVCMGLSFLYHTLCCHKEKKIGRLFAKFDYCGIAFLTVGSFVPWLYYSFYCDWKPQV
;
A
#
# COMPACT_ATOMS: atom_id res chain seq x y z
N MET A 1 2.18 -22.28 -11.75
CA MET A 1 3.57 -21.79 -11.87
C MET A 1 3.84 -20.94 -13.11
N GLU A 2 3.05 -21.00 -14.17
CA GLU A 2 3.28 -20.20 -15.39
C GLU A 2 3.00 -18.71 -15.21
N CYS A 3 2.05 -18.30 -14.35
CA CYS A 3 1.73 -16.89 -14.12
C CYS A 3 2.88 -16.10 -13.50
N PHE A 4 3.68 -16.70 -12.64
CA PHE A 4 4.88 -16.05 -12.09
C PHE A 4 6.01 -15.89 -13.12
N LYS A 5 6.04 -16.74 -14.15
CA LYS A 5 6.97 -16.56 -15.28
C LYS A 5 6.59 -15.37 -16.16
N SER A 6 5.34 -14.91 -16.09
CA SER A 6 4.88 -13.74 -16.85
C SER A 6 5.49 -12.43 -16.35
N ILE A 7 5.96 -12.37 -15.09
CA ILE A 7 6.64 -11.19 -14.52
C ILE A 7 7.84 -10.75 -15.38
N ILE A 8 8.54 -11.74 -15.96
CA ILE A 8 9.77 -11.51 -16.75
C ILE A 8 9.46 -11.39 -18.24
N ARG A 9 8.22 -11.65 -18.69
CA ARG A 9 7.81 -11.57 -20.08
C ARG A 9 7.06 -10.27 -20.36
N ILE A 10 7.34 -9.64 -21.50
CA ILE A 10 6.63 -8.42 -21.91
C ILE A 10 5.23 -8.83 -22.42
N HIS A 11 4.20 -8.31 -21.78
CA HIS A 11 2.79 -8.47 -22.13
C HIS A 11 1.98 -7.25 -21.63
N THR A 12 0.69 -7.21 -21.87
CA THR A 12 -0.19 -6.07 -21.55
C THR A 12 -0.16 -5.66 -20.07
N GLU A 13 0.05 -6.61 -19.17
CA GLU A 13 0.07 -6.37 -17.71
C GLU A 13 1.47 -6.05 -17.14
N THR A 14 2.51 -6.11 -17.96
CA THR A 14 3.91 -5.90 -17.50
C THR A 14 4.09 -4.58 -16.78
N GLY A 15 3.50 -3.50 -17.29
CA GLY A 15 3.58 -2.17 -16.68
C GLY A 15 2.96 -2.16 -15.28
N ASN A 16 1.76 -2.73 -15.14
CA ASN A 16 1.04 -2.82 -13.86
C ASN A 16 1.82 -3.65 -12.83
N ILE A 17 2.32 -4.83 -13.26
CA ILE A 17 3.10 -5.72 -12.40
C ILE A 17 4.31 -5.00 -11.83
N TRP A 18 5.12 -4.39 -12.69
CA TRP A 18 6.38 -3.77 -12.25
C TRP A 18 6.17 -2.48 -11.47
N THR A 19 5.24 -1.62 -11.87
CA THR A 19 4.97 -0.38 -11.12
C THR A 19 4.44 -0.67 -9.73
N HIS A 20 3.56 -1.66 -9.56
CA HIS A 20 3.03 -2.03 -8.26
C HIS A 20 4.06 -2.77 -7.40
N LEU A 21 4.88 -3.66 -7.98
CA LEU A 21 5.97 -4.31 -7.25
C LEU A 21 6.98 -3.28 -6.74
N LEU A 22 7.43 -2.37 -7.61
CA LEU A 22 8.33 -1.28 -7.22
C LEU A 22 7.69 -0.35 -6.19
N GLY A 23 6.38 -0.09 -6.32
CA GLY A 23 5.61 0.67 -5.34
C GLY A 23 5.61 0.02 -3.95
N VAL A 24 5.39 -1.30 -3.86
CA VAL A 24 5.49 -2.03 -2.59
C VAL A 24 6.87 -1.86 -1.97
N MET A 25 7.93 -2.09 -2.75
CA MET A 25 9.31 -1.97 -2.27
C MET A 25 9.62 -0.55 -1.79
N ALA A 26 9.18 0.47 -2.53
CA ALA A 26 9.38 1.87 -2.18
C ALA A 26 8.65 2.22 -0.87
N PHE A 27 7.37 1.83 -0.73
CA PHE A 27 6.61 2.11 0.49
C PHE A 27 7.11 1.35 1.71
N VAL A 28 7.58 0.11 1.55
CA VAL A 28 8.26 -0.64 2.63
C VAL A 28 9.54 0.08 3.05
N GLY A 29 10.37 0.52 2.11
CA GLY A 29 11.59 1.25 2.39
C GLY A 29 11.32 2.60 3.07
N LEU A 30 10.32 3.36 2.59
CA LEU A 30 9.91 4.62 3.20
C LEU A 30 9.35 4.43 4.62
N ALA A 31 8.52 3.41 4.83
CA ALA A 31 7.99 3.08 6.16
C ALA A 31 9.12 2.73 7.14
N ALA A 32 10.05 1.88 6.72
CA ALA A 32 11.21 1.51 7.54
C ALA A 32 12.09 2.73 7.87
N PHE A 33 12.39 3.58 6.88
CA PHE A 33 13.13 4.81 7.08
C PHE A 33 12.43 5.76 8.05
N PHE A 34 11.11 5.95 7.88
CA PHE A 34 10.31 6.83 8.72
C PHE A 34 10.25 6.33 10.18
N MET A 35 10.06 5.03 10.36
CA MET A 35 10.04 4.41 11.69
C MET A 35 11.39 4.46 12.40
N ALA A 36 12.49 4.40 11.65
CA ALA A 36 13.84 4.48 12.20
C ALA A 36 14.24 5.89 12.68
N GLN A 37 13.46 6.95 12.33
CA GLN A 37 13.77 8.29 12.79
C GLN A 37 13.69 8.39 14.33
N PRO A 38 14.61 9.17 14.99
CA PRO A 38 14.57 9.38 16.43
C PRO A 38 13.23 10.00 16.87
N THR A 39 12.73 9.60 18.04
CA THR A 39 11.50 10.18 18.62
C THR A 39 11.62 11.68 18.94
N ALA A 40 12.85 12.19 19.07
CA ALA A 40 13.10 13.62 19.17
C ALA A 40 12.75 14.40 17.89
N LYS A 41 12.76 13.75 16.72
CA LYS A 41 12.37 14.35 15.43
C LYS A 41 10.92 14.08 15.05
N ILE A 42 10.46 12.85 15.26
CA ILE A 42 9.13 12.41 14.90
C ILE A 42 8.54 11.68 16.10
N GLN A 43 7.48 12.23 16.67
CA GLN A 43 6.83 11.65 17.84
C GLN A 43 6.22 10.28 17.52
N LEU A 44 6.06 9.43 18.56
CA LEU A 44 5.49 8.10 18.37
C LEU A 44 4.07 8.13 17.80
N GLU A 45 3.27 9.11 18.21
CA GLU A 45 1.91 9.30 17.71
C GLU A 45 1.90 9.56 16.20
N GLU A 46 2.80 10.43 15.72
CA GLU A 46 2.94 10.71 14.29
C GLU A 46 3.39 9.47 13.51
N LYS A 47 4.31 8.69 14.09
CA LYS A 47 4.74 7.41 13.49
C LYS A 47 3.58 6.44 13.33
N LEU A 48 2.74 6.30 14.36
CA LEU A 48 1.58 5.40 14.32
C LEU A 48 0.54 5.86 13.29
N VAL A 49 0.30 7.17 13.23
CA VAL A 49 -0.61 7.77 12.24
C VAL A 49 -0.15 7.51 10.81
N PHE A 50 1.14 7.75 10.51
CA PHE A 50 1.67 7.49 9.18
C PHE A 50 1.80 5.99 8.86
N MET A 51 1.95 5.13 9.87
CA MET A 51 1.93 3.68 9.65
C MET A 51 0.60 3.18 9.09
N CYS A 52 -0.53 3.81 9.44
CA CYS A 52 -1.82 3.50 8.83
C CYS A 52 -1.80 3.77 7.32
N PHE A 53 -1.22 4.89 6.90
CA PHE A 53 -1.06 5.21 5.47
C PHE A 53 -0.12 4.23 4.77
N PHE A 54 1.06 3.98 5.32
CA PHE A 54 2.03 3.06 4.72
C PHE A 54 1.47 1.64 4.62
N ALA A 55 0.80 1.16 5.66
CA ALA A 55 0.14 -0.15 5.63
C ALA A 55 -0.93 -0.23 4.52
N GLY A 56 -1.77 0.79 4.41
CA GLY A 56 -2.78 0.88 3.34
C GLY A 56 -2.15 0.87 1.95
N ALA A 57 -1.07 1.63 1.74
CA ALA A 57 -0.36 1.71 0.46
C ALA A 57 0.31 0.37 0.09
N ILE A 58 0.99 -0.28 1.04
CA ILE A 58 1.65 -1.58 0.83
C ILE A 58 0.62 -2.66 0.51
N VAL A 59 -0.50 -2.71 1.25
CA VAL A 59 -1.58 -3.68 0.99
C VAL A 59 -2.22 -3.43 -0.38
N CYS A 60 -2.55 -2.18 -0.70
CA CYS A 60 -3.15 -1.82 -1.99
C CYS A 60 -2.25 -2.22 -3.17
N MET A 61 -0.99 -1.79 -3.16
CA MET A 61 -0.03 -2.12 -4.22
C MET A 61 0.26 -3.62 -4.28
N GLY A 62 0.36 -4.30 -3.14
CA GLY A 62 0.62 -5.74 -3.06
C GLY A 62 -0.52 -6.58 -3.63
N LEU A 63 -1.76 -6.25 -3.28
CA LEU A 63 -2.95 -6.94 -3.80
C LEU A 63 -3.11 -6.71 -5.31
N SER A 64 -2.84 -5.50 -5.77
CA SER A 64 -2.86 -5.17 -7.18
C SER A 64 -1.76 -5.91 -7.97
N PHE A 65 -0.53 -5.93 -7.45
CA PHE A 65 0.55 -6.74 -8.03
C PHE A 65 0.15 -8.23 -8.18
N LEU A 66 -0.44 -8.80 -7.13
CA LEU A 66 -0.91 -10.20 -7.17
C LEU A 66 -2.01 -10.40 -8.20
N TYR A 67 -2.97 -9.48 -8.29
CA TYR A 67 -4.04 -9.55 -9.30
C TYR A 67 -3.46 -9.54 -10.72
N HIS A 68 -2.63 -8.55 -11.06
CA HIS A 68 -2.05 -8.43 -12.39
C HIS A 68 -1.10 -9.59 -12.75
N THR A 69 -0.49 -10.23 -11.75
CA THR A 69 0.32 -11.44 -11.96
C THR A 69 -0.55 -12.68 -12.20
N LEU A 70 -1.71 -12.79 -11.52
CA LEU A 70 -2.56 -13.97 -11.53
C LEU A 70 -3.78 -13.85 -12.47
N CYS A 71 -4.01 -12.70 -13.08
CA CYS A 71 -5.13 -12.49 -14.02
C CYS A 71 -5.10 -13.45 -15.22
N CYS A 72 -3.93 -13.96 -15.61
CA CYS A 72 -3.74 -14.94 -16.67
C CYS A 72 -3.92 -16.41 -16.21
N HIS A 73 -4.35 -16.63 -14.96
CA HIS A 73 -4.53 -17.99 -14.43
C HIS A 73 -5.62 -18.75 -15.17
N LYS A 74 -5.38 -20.05 -15.44
CA LYS A 74 -6.32 -20.91 -16.17
C LYS A 74 -7.71 -20.98 -15.52
N GLU A 75 -7.76 -20.96 -14.19
CA GLU A 75 -9.01 -20.94 -13.45
C GLU A 75 -9.54 -19.50 -13.29
N LYS A 76 -10.60 -19.17 -14.02
CA LYS A 76 -11.26 -17.86 -13.96
C LYS A 76 -11.76 -17.47 -12.57
N LYS A 77 -11.98 -18.45 -11.66
CA LYS A 77 -12.37 -18.19 -10.27
C LYS A 77 -11.27 -17.48 -9.50
N ILE A 78 -10.00 -17.88 -9.72
CA ILE A 78 -8.82 -17.29 -9.07
C ILE A 78 -8.66 -15.82 -9.51
N GLY A 79 -8.69 -15.57 -10.83
CA GLY A 79 -8.61 -14.19 -11.34
C GLY A 79 -9.70 -13.27 -10.77
N ARG A 80 -10.95 -13.76 -10.69
CA ARG A 80 -12.06 -12.99 -10.10
C ARG A 80 -11.89 -12.73 -8.60
N LEU A 81 -11.31 -13.69 -7.87
CA LEU A 81 -11.04 -13.52 -6.44
C LEU A 81 -9.98 -12.44 -6.21
N PHE A 82 -8.88 -12.49 -6.94
CA PHE A 82 -7.80 -11.48 -6.83
C PHE A 82 -8.23 -10.11 -7.35
N ALA A 83 -9.12 -10.02 -8.34
CA ALA A 83 -9.74 -8.77 -8.74
C ALA A 83 -10.51 -8.10 -7.58
N LYS A 84 -11.23 -8.88 -6.78
CA LYS A 84 -11.92 -8.35 -5.59
C LYS A 84 -10.94 -7.86 -4.53
N PHE A 85 -9.84 -8.58 -4.32
CA PHE A 85 -8.79 -8.15 -3.39
C PHE A 85 -8.10 -6.87 -3.84
N ASP A 86 -7.86 -6.70 -5.13
CA ASP A 86 -7.33 -5.47 -5.71
C ASP A 86 -8.24 -4.27 -5.39
N TYR A 87 -9.55 -4.40 -5.62
CA TYR A 87 -10.51 -3.37 -5.23
C TYR A 87 -10.55 -3.12 -3.70
N CYS A 88 -10.45 -4.17 -2.87
CA CYS A 88 -10.35 -4.01 -1.42
C CYS A 88 -9.09 -3.22 -1.03
N GLY A 89 -7.99 -3.39 -1.76
CA GLY A 89 -6.75 -2.63 -1.55
C GLY A 89 -6.98 -1.12 -1.63
N ILE A 90 -7.80 -0.66 -2.58
CA ILE A 90 -8.15 0.77 -2.71
C ILE A 90 -8.85 1.27 -1.45
N ALA A 91 -9.76 0.49 -0.87
CA ALA A 91 -10.45 0.85 0.37
C ALA A 91 -9.45 0.98 1.54
N PHE A 92 -8.50 0.04 1.67
CA PHE A 92 -7.46 0.12 2.70
C PHE A 92 -6.57 1.35 2.54
N LEU A 93 -6.16 1.68 1.32
CA LEU A 93 -5.36 2.89 1.05
C LEU A 93 -6.16 4.15 1.37
N THR A 94 -7.43 4.19 0.99
CA THR A 94 -8.31 5.33 1.26
C THR A 94 -8.43 5.57 2.76
N VAL A 95 -8.80 4.55 3.55
CA VAL A 95 -8.89 4.65 5.01
C VAL A 95 -7.55 5.03 5.62
N GLY A 96 -6.46 4.37 5.21
CA GLY A 96 -5.12 4.66 5.69
C GLY A 96 -4.67 6.11 5.41
N SER A 97 -5.09 6.68 4.28
CA SER A 97 -4.79 8.08 3.91
C SER A 97 -5.58 9.10 4.73
N PHE A 98 -6.82 8.76 5.12
CA PHE A 98 -7.64 9.64 5.95
C PHE A 98 -7.09 9.81 7.36
N VAL A 99 -6.41 8.79 7.92
CA VAL A 99 -5.89 8.85 9.30
C VAL A 99 -4.90 10.01 9.49
N PRO A 100 -3.80 10.14 8.73
CA PRO A 100 -2.91 11.29 8.89
C PRO A 100 -3.58 12.61 8.50
N TRP A 101 -4.45 12.60 7.49
CA TRP A 101 -5.18 13.81 7.10
C TRP A 101 -6.05 14.35 8.23
N LEU A 102 -6.85 13.51 8.88
CA LEU A 102 -7.66 13.90 10.03
C LEU A 102 -6.81 14.32 11.23
N TYR A 103 -5.76 13.56 11.53
CA TYR A 103 -4.85 13.88 12.64
C TYR A 103 -4.29 15.30 12.52
N TYR A 104 -3.76 15.67 11.35
CA TYR A 104 -3.17 17.00 11.15
C TYR A 104 -4.22 18.09 10.96
N SER A 105 -5.39 17.78 10.43
CA SER A 105 -6.48 18.76 10.30
C SER A 105 -6.99 19.26 11.65
N PHE A 106 -6.97 18.40 12.67
CA PHE A 106 -7.44 18.75 14.04
C PHE A 106 -6.30 18.89 15.04
N TYR A 107 -5.04 18.87 14.60
CA TYR A 107 -3.87 18.89 15.48
C TYR A 107 -3.81 20.14 16.38
N CYS A 108 -4.19 21.30 15.87
CA CYS A 108 -4.18 22.55 16.62
C CYS A 108 -5.36 22.68 17.59
N ASP A 109 -6.50 22.05 17.28
CA ASP A 109 -7.72 22.14 18.09
C ASP A 109 -7.65 21.23 19.33
N TRP A 110 -6.83 20.18 19.29
CA TRP A 110 -6.69 19.23 20.39
C TRP A 110 -5.69 19.66 21.48
N LYS A 111 -4.74 20.52 21.16
CA LYS A 111 -3.78 21.03 22.19
C LYS A 111 -4.42 22.17 22.95
N PRO A 112 -4.73 22.02 24.26
CA PRO A 112 -5.10 23.17 25.07
C PRO A 112 -3.94 24.17 25.02
N GLN A 113 -4.23 25.40 24.64
CA GLN A 113 -3.29 26.51 24.73
C GLN A 113 -3.04 26.74 26.24
N VAL A 114 -1.96 26.17 26.73
CA VAL A 114 -1.46 26.43 28.08
C VAL A 114 -0.54 27.64 28.04
#